data_705394f07b785d7558faed3c889ff6f3
#
_entry.id   705394f07b785d7558faed3c889ff6f3
#
_cell.length_a   1.000
_cell.length_b   1.000
_cell.length_c   1.000
_cell.angle_alpha   90.00
_cell.angle_beta   90.00
_cell.angle_gamma   90.00
#
_symmetry.space_group_name_H-M   'P 1'
#
loop_
_entity.id
_entity.type
_entity.pdbx_description
1 polymer ?
#
loop_
_entity_poly.entity_id
_entity_poly.type
_entity_poly.pdbx_seq_one_letter_code
_entity_poly.pdbx_strand_id
1 'polypeptide(L)'
;MEIATVRFNIYTPRDLNDALKYLDEHGDKAIPLAGGTDVLVLARTDIIRPELFLDLWPLRKELSYVRREDGYVWIGALTTIDELYNSFLSRDKRYLGFYDMYWQFATPYLRTIATVGGNIGTGHPLSDLAILLLTLDAEVKLSSIGGDRWVKLENLYLGKRKLDRRSNELITEVRFKETPENSSTALLKLDRRRGHAMGYIVTAAYMALDGDTISDVKIAFDSTGKPYPGRAYKTEEFLRGKKFSEEVIRESYRVLESEMKRISDYRAPAEYRLDLSKVLMKRCLYLIKSRIKG
;
A
#
# COMPACT_ATOMS: atom_id res chain seq x y z
N MET A 1 -14.34 -26.63 25.21
CA MET A 1 -13.47 -25.73 24.41
C MET A 1 -13.28 -24.46 25.24
N GLU A 2 -12.18 -24.38 25.98
CA GLU A 2 -11.86 -23.19 26.74
C GLU A 2 -11.65 -22.03 25.75
N ILE A 3 -12.40 -20.97 25.91
CA ILE A 3 -12.15 -19.71 25.20
C ILE A 3 -10.89 -19.14 25.83
N ALA A 4 -9.77 -19.26 25.13
CA ALA A 4 -8.52 -18.64 25.58
C ALA A 4 -8.74 -17.12 25.66
N THR A 5 -8.84 -16.60 26.87
CA THR A 5 -8.95 -15.17 27.12
C THR A 5 -7.57 -14.57 26.89
N VAL A 6 -7.36 -13.94 25.76
CA VAL A 6 -6.12 -13.18 25.51
C VAL A 6 -6.14 -11.95 26.41
N ARG A 7 -5.25 -11.90 27.40
CA ARG A 7 -5.04 -10.73 28.24
C ARG A 7 -3.86 -9.94 27.71
N PHE A 8 -4.03 -8.66 27.48
CA PHE A 8 -2.98 -7.71 27.10
C PHE A 8 -3.19 -6.40 27.83
N ASN A 9 -2.12 -5.69 28.03
CA ASN A 9 -2.14 -4.34 28.57
C ASN A 9 -2.24 -3.32 27.41
N ILE A 10 -2.86 -2.19 27.66
CA ILE A 10 -2.93 -1.09 26.70
C ILE A 10 -2.34 0.15 27.35
N TYR A 11 -1.40 0.78 26.65
CA TYR A 11 -0.91 2.11 27.00
C TYR A 11 -1.49 3.13 26.01
N THR A 12 -2.10 4.18 26.52
CA THR A 12 -2.68 5.27 25.73
C THR A 12 -1.82 6.53 25.90
N PRO A 13 -1.05 6.94 24.88
CA PRO A 13 -0.16 8.09 24.97
C PRO A 13 -0.93 9.41 24.91
N ARG A 14 -0.37 10.44 25.54
CA ARG A 14 -0.94 11.80 25.57
C ARG A 14 -0.69 12.57 24.26
N ASP A 15 0.47 12.34 23.64
CA ASP A 15 0.95 12.97 22.42
C ASP A 15 1.96 12.04 21.70
N LEU A 16 2.44 12.45 20.52
CA LEU A 16 3.39 11.66 19.74
C LEU A 16 4.71 11.44 20.50
N ASN A 17 5.21 12.46 21.21
CA ASN A 17 6.46 12.34 21.95
C ASN A 17 6.35 11.31 23.09
N ASP A 18 5.22 11.26 23.76
CA ASP A 18 4.91 10.26 24.80
C ASP A 18 4.87 8.84 24.20
N ALA A 19 4.26 8.68 23.00
CA ALA A 19 4.25 7.42 22.29
C ALA A 19 5.66 6.94 21.89
N LEU A 20 6.50 7.85 21.39
CA LEU A 20 7.87 7.54 20.98
C LEU A 20 8.76 7.17 22.19
N LYS A 21 8.61 7.87 23.30
CA LYS A 21 9.29 7.51 24.57
C LYS A 21 8.90 6.11 25.03
N TYR A 22 7.60 5.83 24.98
CA TYR A 22 7.10 4.53 25.38
C TYR A 22 7.62 3.39 24.50
N LEU A 23 7.74 3.61 23.18
CA LEU A 23 8.37 2.64 22.27
C LEU A 23 9.86 2.48 22.53
N ASP A 24 10.57 3.55 22.87
CA ASP A 24 11.99 3.50 23.18
C ASP A 24 12.27 2.68 24.45
N GLU A 25 11.40 2.81 25.46
CA GLU A 25 11.50 2.08 26.74
C GLU A 25 11.12 0.59 26.61
N HIS A 26 10.13 0.26 25.77
CA HIS A 26 9.55 -1.10 25.73
C HIS A 26 9.95 -1.90 24.46
N GLY A 27 10.39 -1.24 23.41
CA GLY A 27 10.86 -1.89 22.17
C GLY A 27 9.84 -2.87 21.59
N ASP A 28 10.28 -4.07 21.27
CA ASP A 28 9.45 -5.12 20.65
C ASP A 28 8.29 -5.63 21.50
N LYS A 29 8.27 -5.32 22.81
CA LYS A 29 7.17 -5.69 23.69
C LYS A 29 5.92 -4.84 23.47
N ALA A 30 6.08 -3.59 23.00
CA ALA A 30 4.99 -2.68 22.71
C ALA A 30 4.61 -2.74 21.23
N ILE A 31 3.45 -3.28 20.93
CA ILE A 31 2.94 -3.35 19.56
C ILE A 31 2.07 -2.12 19.28
N PRO A 32 2.42 -1.28 18.27
CA PRO A 32 1.59 -0.16 17.85
C PRO A 32 0.20 -0.63 17.38
N LEU A 33 -0.85 -0.08 17.97
CA LEU A 33 -2.25 -0.37 17.65
C LEU A 33 -2.92 0.88 17.08
N ALA A 34 -3.14 0.91 15.78
CA ALA A 34 -3.96 1.92 15.11
C ALA A 34 -5.42 1.43 15.02
N GLY A 35 -5.95 1.18 13.82
CA GLY A 35 -7.31 0.65 13.64
C GLY A 35 -7.51 -0.82 14.05
N GLY A 36 -6.47 -1.56 14.37
CA GLY A 36 -6.56 -2.95 14.88
C GLY A 36 -7.03 -4.00 13.88
N THR A 37 -7.35 -3.65 12.65
CA THR A 37 -8.02 -4.52 11.66
C THR A 37 -7.19 -5.73 11.21
N ASP A 38 -5.88 -5.72 11.39
CA ASP A 38 -4.99 -6.85 11.13
C ASP A 38 -4.39 -7.39 12.44
N VAL A 39 -3.80 -6.55 13.26
CA VAL A 39 -3.05 -6.97 14.44
C VAL A 39 -3.90 -7.71 15.47
N LEU A 40 -5.16 -7.31 15.67
CA LEU A 40 -6.07 -8.01 16.59
C LEU A 40 -6.52 -9.38 16.04
N VAL A 41 -6.60 -9.51 14.71
CA VAL A 41 -6.84 -10.82 14.07
C VAL A 41 -5.67 -11.76 14.31
N LEU A 42 -4.43 -11.26 14.15
CA LEU A 42 -3.22 -12.03 14.42
C LEU A 42 -3.12 -12.47 15.89
N ALA A 43 -3.47 -11.57 16.82
CA ALA A 43 -3.50 -11.91 18.25
C ALA A 43 -4.58 -12.95 18.56
N ARG A 44 -5.79 -12.81 17.99
CA ARG A 44 -6.88 -13.77 18.19
C ARG A 44 -6.58 -15.15 17.61
N THR A 45 -5.81 -15.23 16.53
CA THR A 45 -5.41 -16.49 15.89
C THR A 45 -4.09 -17.03 16.41
N ASP A 46 -3.57 -16.46 17.49
CA ASP A 46 -2.33 -16.88 18.18
C ASP A 46 -1.07 -16.83 17.27
N ILE A 47 -1.11 -16.04 16.22
CA ILE A 47 0.05 -15.80 15.35
C ILE A 47 1.03 -14.85 16.03
N ILE A 48 0.52 -13.90 16.82
CA ILE A 48 1.29 -13.03 17.71
C ILE A 48 0.70 -13.11 19.11
N ARG A 49 1.55 -12.92 20.12
CA ARG A 49 1.16 -12.87 21.54
C ARG A 49 1.61 -11.56 22.15
N PRO A 50 0.86 -10.46 21.92
CA PRO A 50 1.22 -9.16 22.45
C PRO A 50 1.09 -9.16 23.99
N GLU A 51 2.11 -8.69 24.69
CA GLU A 51 2.03 -8.38 26.12
C GLU A 51 1.42 -7.00 26.32
N LEU A 52 1.65 -6.09 25.37
CA LEU A 52 1.37 -4.69 25.48
C LEU A 52 1.02 -4.08 24.12
N PHE A 53 -0.09 -3.35 24.08
CA PHE A 53 -0.43 -2.50 22.93
C PHE A 53 -0.19 -1.03 23.26
N LEU A 54 0.40 -0.31 22.31
CA LEU A 54 0.46 1.14 22.30
C LEU A 54 -0.72 1.65 21.45
N ASP A 55 -1.75 2.19 22.09
CA ASP A 55 -2.94 2.73 21.45
C ASP A 55 -2.64 4.07 20.76
N LEU A 56 -2.57 4.07 19.45
CA LEU A 56 -2.28 5.27 18.65
C LEU A 56 -3.53 6.08 18.31
N TRP A 57 -4.74 5.58 18.59
CA TRP A 57 -5.97 6.22 18.15
C TRP A 57 -6.16 7.66 18.63
N PRO A 58 -5.79 8.03 19.87
CA PRO A 58 -5.86 9.41 20.33
C PRO A 58 -4.97 10.41 19.57
N LEU A 59 -3.88 9.91 18.94
CA LEU A 59 -2.96 10.73 18.14
C LEU A 59 -3.50 11.12 16.76
N ARG A 60 -4.73 10.71 16.41
CA ARG A 60 -5.33 11.06 15.10
C ARG A 60 -5.43 12.56 14.86
N LYS A 61 -5.57 13.37 15.90
CA LYS A 61 -5.58 14.84 15.78
C LYS A 61 -4.29 15.38 15.13
N GLU A 62 -3.17 14.70 15.35
CA GLU A 62 -1.86 15.07 14.83
C GLU A 62 -1.50 14.31 13.55
N LEU A 63 -1.89 13.03 13.45
CA LEU A 63 -1.41 12.09 12.45
C LEU A 63 -2.49 11.66 11.43
N SER A 64 -3.66 12.34 11.38
CA SER A 64 -4.70 12.11 10.36
C SER A 64 -4.89 13.36 9.50
N TYR A 65 -4.34 13.35 8.30
CA TYR A 65 -4.47 14.42 7.31
C TYR A 65 -4.04 13.96 5.93
N VAL A 66 -4.52 14.68 4.91
CA VAL A 66 -4.05 14.60 3.52
C VAL A 66 -3.88 16.03 3.03
N ARG A 67 -2.67 16.42 2.66
CA ARG A 67 -2.35 17.79 2.23
C ARG A 67 -1.39 17.80 1.05
N ARG A 68 -1.38 18.91 0.31
CA ARG A 68 -0.36 19.26 -0.69
C ARG A 68 0.50 20.37 -0.12
N GLU A 69 1.79 20.18 -0.19
CA GLU A 69 2.76 21.17 0.30
C GLU A 69 4.11 20.91 -0.38
N ASP A 70 4.76 21.99 -0.84
CA ASP A 70 6.10 21.95 -1.44
C ASP A 70 6.31 20.91 -2.56
N GLY A 71 5.29 20.73 -3.42
CA GLY A 71 5.33 19.77 -4.53
C GLY A 71 5.20 18.31 -4.12
N TYR A 72 4.78 18.06 -2.89
CA TYR A 72 4.47 16.73 -2.37
C TYR A 72 3.02 16.62 -1.92
N VAL A 73 2.52 15.39 -2.00
CA VAL A 73 1.32 14.96 -1.27
C VAL A 73 1.79 14.31 0.03
N TRP A 74 1.25 14.77 1.14
CA TRP A 74 1.55 14.30 2.49
C TRP A 74 0.32 13.63 3.10
N ILE A 75 0.52 12.49 3.72
CA ILE A 75 -0.55 11.69 4.32
C ILE A 75 -0.11 11.27 5.73
N GLY A 76 -0.85 11.66 6.74
CA GLY A 76 -0.61 11.21 8.10
C GLY A 76 -0.90 9.72 8.28
N ALA A 77 -0.09 9.03 9.08
CA ALA A 77 -0.17 7.56 9.21
C ALA A 77 -1.50 7.06 9.81
N LEU A 78 -2.21 7.89 10.58
CA LEU A 78 -3.51 7.55 11.17
C LEU A 78 -4.70 8.01 10.32
N THR A 79 -4.46 8.54 9.11
CA THR A 79 -5.53 8.77 8.12
C THR A 79 -6.17 7.45 7.76
N THR A 80 -7.48 7.36 7.87
CA THR A 80 -8.22 6.15 7.52
C THR A 80 -8.39 6.00 6.01
N ILE A 81 -8.71 4.80 5.55
CA ILE A 81 -9.02 4.54 4.13
C ILE A 81 -10.23 5.36 3.68
N ASP A 82 -11.21 5.56 4.56
CA ASP A 82 -12.38 6.38 4.29
C ASP A 82 -12.02 7.87 4.16
N GLU A 83 -11.14 8.38 5.01
CA GLU A 83 -10.63 9.76 4.92
C GLU A 83 -9.79 9.98 3.65
N LEU A 84 -8.98 8.99 3.21
CA LEU A 84 -8.30 9.06 1.92
C LEU A 84 -9.28 9.21 0.76
N TYR A 85 -10.35 8.43 0.75
CA TYR A 85 -11.39 8.52 -0.27
C TYR A 85 -12.11 9.88 -0.23
N ASN A 86 -12.37 10.42 0.94
CA ASN A 86 -13.03 11.73 1.09
C ASN A 86 -12.11 12.92 0.80
N SER A 87 -10.80 12.70 0.63
CA SER A 87 -9.82 13.71 0.27
C SER A 87 -9.85 14.02 -1.24
N PHE A 88 -8.97 14.94 -1.68
CA PHE A 88 -8.80 15.25 -3.10
C PHE A 88 -8.24 14.07 -3.92
N LEU A 89 -7.59 13.08 -3.28
CA LEU A 89 -6.94 11.96 -3.96
C LEU A 89 -7.91 11.08 -4.77
N SER A 90 -9.15 10.97 -4.35
CA SER A 90 -10.16 10.21 -5.08
C SER A 90 -10.86 11.00 -6.20
N ARG A 91 -10.61 12.31 -6.31
CA ARG A 91 -11.28 13.24 -7.25
C ARG A 91 -10.32 13.82 -8.28
N ASP A 92 -9.05 13.95 -7.95
CA ASP A 92 -8.03 14.40 -8.87
C ASP A 92 -7.69 13.29 -9.88
N LYS A 93 -7.83 13.60 -11.18
CA LYS A 93 -7.59 12.62 -12.26
C LYS A 93 -6.23 11.93 -12.17
N ARG A 94 -5.22 12.62 -11.61
CA ARG A 94 -3.87 12.09 -11.43
C ARG A 94 -3.82 10.90 -10.46
N TYR A 95 -4.73 10.88 -9.49
CA TYR A 95 -4.70 9.95 -8.37
C TYR A 95 -5.93 9.03 -8.27
N LEU A 96 -6.70 8.86 -9.34
CA LEU A 96 -7.92 8.03 -9.32
C LEU A 96 -7.69 6.55 -8.95
N GLY A 97 -6.45 6.10 -8.90
CA GLY A 97 -6.11 4.81 -8.28
C GLY A 97 -6.56 4.69 -6.82
N PHE A 98 -6.63 5.81 -6.06
CA PHE A 98 -7.19 5.81 -4.70
C PHE A 98 -8.72 5.59 -4.71
N TYR A 99 -9.43 6.13 -5.69
CA TYR A 99 -10.84 5.83 -5.92
C TYR A 99 -11.04 4.33 -6.22
N ASP A 100 -10.26 3.78 -7.15
CA ASP A 100 -10.33 2.36 -7.52
C ASP A 100 -10.05 1.46 -6.33
N MET A 101 -9.01 1.78 -5.55
CA MET A 101 -8.61 1.05 -4.35
C MET A 101 -9.75 1.03 -3.31
N TYR A 102 -10.35 2.17 -3.05
CA TYR A 102 -11.40 2.29 -2.02
C TYR A 102 -12.53 1.30 -2.23
N TRP A 103 -13.05 1.18 -3.46
CA TRP A 103 -14.17 0.31 -3.76
C TRP A 103 -13.83 -1.19 -3.72
N GLN A 104 -12.54 -1.51 -3.79
CA GLN A 104 -12.02 -2.88 -3.74
C GLN A 104 -11.41 -3.24 -2.37
N PHE A 105 -11.29 -2.26 -1.46
CA PHE A 105 -10.70 -2.43 -0.14
C PHE A 105 -11.77 -2.86 0.88
N ALA A 106 -11.59 -4.01 1.48
CA ALA A 106 -12.34 -4.51 2.64
C ALA A 106 -13.85 -4.15 2.65
N THR A 107 -14.43 -3.84 3.81
CA THR A 107 -15.82 -3.36 3.99
C THR A 107 -15.88 -1.89 4.33
N PRO A 108 -17.08 -1.26 4.22
CA PRO A 108 -17.30 0.08 4.75
C PRO A 108 -16.84 0.23 6.21
N TYR A 109 -17.21 -0.70 7.09
CA TYR A 109 -16.81 -0.66 8.50
C TYR A 109 -15.30 -0.70 8.69
N LEU A 110 -14.60 -1.57 7.95
CA LEU A 110 -13.15 -1.66 8.05
C LEU A 110 -12.46 -0.42 7.50
N ARG A 111 -13.00 0.20 6.45
CA ARG A 111 -12.43 1.42 5.86
C ARG A 111 -12.46 2.63 6.80
N THR A 112 -13.43 2.70 7.72
CA THR A 112 -13.53 3.80 8.70
C THR A 112 -12.50 3.71 9.82
N ILE A 113 -11.85 2.56 10.01
CA ILE A 113 -10.86 2.35 11.08
C ILE A 113 -9.49 1.88 10.59
N ALA A 114 -9.40 1.23 9.43
CA ALA A 114 -8.12 0.85 8.83
C ALA A 114 -7.36 2.10 8.40
N THR A 115 -6.09 2.20 8.80
CA THR A 115 -5.26 3.40 8.60
C THR A 115 -4.15 3.17 7.59
N VAL A 116 -3.62 4.25 7.02
CA VAL A 116 -2.47 4.24 6.09
C VAL A 116 -1.26 3.58 6.73
N GLY A 117 -0.85 4.05 7.90
CA GLY A 117 0.30 3.49 8.63
C GLY A 117 0.07 2.03 9.04
N GLY A 118 -1.16 1.68 9.45
CA GLY A 118 -1.52 0.29 9.76
C GLY A 118 -1.42 -0.63 8.54
N ASN A 119 -1.90 -0.19 7.36
CA ASN A 119 -1.82 -0.98 6.13
C ASN A 119 -0.38 -1.23 5.69
N ILE A 120 0.48 -0.21 5.76
CA ILE A 120 1.92 -0.33 5.45
C ILE A 120 2.61 -1.18 6.54
N GLY A 121 2.35 -0.86 7.81
CA GLY A 121 2.99 -1.47 8.97
C GLY A 121 2.74 -2.96 9.13
N THR A 122 1.63 -3.47 8.59
CA THR A 122 1.35 -4.93 8.59
C THR A 122 2.34 -5.73 7.74
N GLY A 123 3.02 -5.10 6.77
CA GLY A 123 3.95 -5.80 5.87
C GLY A 123 3.34 -6.95 5.09
N HIS A 124 2.02 -6.91 4.87
CA HIS A 124 1.31 -8.00 4.18
C HIS A 124 1.44 -7.85 2.66
N PRO A 125 1.71 -8.94 1.91
CA PRO A 125 1.86 -8.86 0.44
C PRO A 125 0.61 -8.34 -0.27
N LEU A 126 -0.58 -8.55 0.28
CA LEU A 126 -1.86 -8.09 -0.29
C LEU A 126 -2.30 -6.73 0.29
N SER A 127 -1.37 -5.84 0.61
CA SER A 127 -1.65 -4.47 1.04
C SER A 127 -2.01 -3.60 -0.17
N ASP A 128 -3.30 -3.50 -0.51
CA ASP A 128 -3.79 -2.78 -1.69
C ASP A 128 -3.24 -1.34 -1.75
N LEU A 129 -3.25 -0.62 -0.63
CA LEU A 129 -2.73 0.75 -0.55
C LEU A 129 -1.22 0.81 -0.80
N ALA A 130 -0.45 -0.11 -0.22
CA ALA A 130 1.00 -0.14 -0.43
C ALA A 130 1.37 -0.40 -1.90
N ILE A 131 0.60 -1.25 -2.60
CA ILE A 131 0.79 -1.52 -4.03
C ILE A 131 0.57 -0.25 -4.86
N LEU A 132 -0.46 0.53 -4.54
CA LEU A 132 -0.71 1.81 -5.20
C LEU A 132 0.41 2.82 -4.91
N LEU A 133 0.80 2.96 -3.65
CA LEU A 133 1.85 3.90 -3.22
C LEU A 133 3.23 3.58 -3.84
N LEU A 134 3.53 2.31 -4.13
CA LEU A 134 4.75 1.93 -4.85
C LEU A 134 4.81 2.54 -6.26
N THR A 135 3.65 2.71 -6.93
CA THR A 135 3.61 3.34 -8.25
C THR A 135 3.80 4.87 -8.21
N LEU A 136 3.76 5.45 -7.03
CA LEU A 136 3.97 6.87 -6.78
C LEU A 136 5.36 7.16 -6.17
N ASP A 137 6.26 6.15 -6.11
CA ASP A 137 7.57 6.25 -5.45
C ASP A 137 7.48 6.81 -4.01
N ALA A 138 6.46 6.39 -3.27
CA ALA A 138 6.19 6.91 -1.95
C ALA A 138 7.34 6.65 -0.96
N GLU A 139 7.52 7.60 -0.05
CA GLU A 139 8.43 7.52 1.08
C GLU A 139 7.63 7.47 2.38
N VAL A 140 8.15 6.73 3.35
CA VAL A 140 7.57 6.54 4.68
C VAL A 140 8.47 7.17 5.72
N LYS A 141 7.90 7.97 6.60
CA LYS A 141 8.59 8.55 7.74
C LYS A 141 8.53 7.59 8.92
N LEU A 142 9.70 7.25 9.43
CA LEU A 142 9.89 6.49 10.64
C LEU A 142 10.41 7.45 11.72
N SER A 143 9.62 7.64 12.76
CA SER A 143 9.92 8.56 13.85
C SER A 143 10.30 7.80 15.12
N SER A 144 11.30 8.30 15.83
CA SER A 144 11.75 7.80 17.14
C SER A 144 12.12 8.98 18.05
N ILE A 145 12.34 8.72 19.33
CA ILE A 145 12.84 9.75 20.25
C ILE A 145 14.23 10.28 19.84
N GLY A 146 15.01 9.48 19.14
CA GLY A 146 16.32 9.84 18.60
C GLY A 146 16.28 10.62 17.28
N GLY A 147 15.10 10.87 16.71
CA GLY A 147 14.91 11.59 15.45
C GLY A 147 14.13 10.80 14.40
N ASP A 148 13.95 11.42 13.25
CA ASP A 148 13.16 10.91 12.13
C ASP A 148 14.06 10.45 10.98
N ARG A 149 13.62 9.44 10.23
CA ARG A 149 14.22 9.07 8.95
C ARG A 149 13.14 8.78 7.88
N TRP A 150 13.45 9.11 6.64
CA TRP A 150 12.64 8.77 5.47
C TRP A 150 13.18 7.53 4.79
N VAL A 151 12.30 6.60 4.46
CA VAL A 151 12.62 5.36 3.75
C VAL A 151 11.69 5.25 2.54
N LYS A 152 12.24 4.96 1.37
CA LYS A 152 11.40 4.61 0.22
C LYS A 152 10.56 3.38 0.56
N LEU A 153 9.28 3.42 0.23
CA LEU A 153 8.35 2.32 0.54
C LEU A 153 8.84 0.96 -0.02
N GLU A 154 9.46 0.96 -1.18
CA GLU A 154 10.04 -0.26 -1.78
C GLU A 154 11.16 -0.90 -0.95
N ASN A 155 11.90 -0.08 -0.20
CA ASN A 155 13.01 -0.52 0.66
C ASN A 155 12.55 -0.86 2.08
N LEU A 156 11.32 -0.47 2.43
CA LEU A 156 10.77 -0.75 3.75
C LEU A 156 10.47 -2.26 3.95
N TYR A 157 10.12 -2.97 2.88
CA TYR A 157 9.75 -4.39 2.98
C TYR A 157 10.97 -5.30 2.86
N LEU A 158 11.30 -6.01 3.93
CA LEU A 158 12.38 -7.02 3.98
C LEU A 158 11.87 -8.44 3.80
N GLY A 159 10.56 -8.67 3.95
CA GLY A 159 9.93 -9.98 3.86
C GLY A 159 8.45 -9.91 4.24
N LYS A 160 7.78 -11.07 4.23
CA LYS A 160 6.39 -11.15 4.69
C LYS A 160 6.30 -10.72 6.15
N ARG A 161 5.56 -9.65 6.43
CA ARG A 161 5.41 -9.05 7.76
C ARG A 161 6.73 -8.62 8.41
N LYS A 162 7.76 -8.36 7.60
CA LYS A 162 9.07 -7.89 8.07
C LYS A 162 9.42 -6.59 7.39
N LEU A 163 9.63 -5.55 8.19
CA LEU A 163 9.95 -4.21 7.74
C LEU A 163 11.34 -3.78 8.20
N ASP A 164 11.98 -2.88 7.45
CA ASP A 164 13.15 -2.10 7.88
C ASP A 164 12.70 -0.98 8.86
N ARG A 165 12.12 -1.40 9.98
CA ARG A 165 11.66 -0.55 11.08
C ARG A 165 12.28 -1.08 12.38
N ARG A 166 12.94 -0.21 13.11
CA ARG A 166 13.45 -0.54 14.44
C ARG A 166 12.29 -0.66 15.44
N SER A 167 12.47 -1.39 16.52
CA SER A 167 11.43 -1.60 17.53
C SER A 167 10.93 -0.29 18.17
N ASN A 168 11.80 0.70 18.29
CA ASN A 168 11.50 2.04 18.82
C ASN A 168 11.07 3.07 17.77
N GLU A 169 10.84 2.66 16.51
CA GLU A 169 10.36 3.55 15.47
C GLU A 169 8.86 3.37 15.22
N LEU A 170 8.18 4.47 14.90
CA LEU A 170 6.77 4.52 14.53
C LEU A 170 6.61 5.07 13.11
N ILE A 171 5.75 4.46 12.28
CA ILE A 171 5.32 5.07 11.03
C ILE A 171 4.40 6.25 11.37
N THR A 172 4.82 7.47 11.02
CA THR A 172 4.08 8.69 11.34
C THR A 172 3.52 9.39 10.11
N GLU A 173 4.14 9.22 8.95
CA GLU A 173 3.77 9.95 7.75
C GLU A 173 4.17 9.18 6.48
N VAL A 174 3.46 9.42 5.40
CA VAL A 174 3.78 8.97 4.04
C VAL A 174 3.76 10.18 3.13
N ARG A 175 4.69 10.26 2.18
CA ARG A 175 4.68 11.29 1.15
C ARG A 175 5.04 10.72 -0.20
N PHE A 176 4.62 11.42 -1.25
CA PHE A 176 5.08 11.21 -2.62
C PHE A 176 5.07 12.54 -3.38
N LYS A 177 5.93 12.66 -4.40
CA LYS A 177 5.96 13.86 -5.24
C LYS A 177 4.66 13.98 -6.03
N GLU A 178 4.16 15.21 -6.19
CA GLU A 178 3.05 15.45 -7.08
C GLU A 178 3.39 15.02 -8.50
N THR A 179 2.43 14.37 -9.14
CA THR A 179 2.58 13.88 -10.51
C THR A 179 2.11 14.94 -11.53
N PRO A 180 2.63 14.92 -12.76
CA PRO A 180 2.24 15.90 -13.79
C PRO A 180 0.78 15.74 -14.23
N GLU A 181 0.18 16.79 -14.78
CA GLU A 181 -1.22 16.84 -15.20
C GLU A 181 -1.57 15.85 -16.33
N ASN A 182 -0.58 15.47 -17.14
CA ASN A 182 -0.70 14.47 -18.20
C ASN A 182 -0.50 13.04 -17.72
N SER A 183 -0.77 12.78 -16.44
CA SER A 183 -0.64 11.47 -15.81
C SER A 183 -1.90 11.02 -15.09
N SER A 184 -1.98 9.74 -14.79
CA SER A 184 -3.00 9.17 -13.90
C SER A 184 -2.50 7.89 -13.25
N THR A 185 -3.28 7.40 -12.27
CA THR A 185 -3.10 6.11 -11.60
C THR A 185 -4.34 5.25 -11.77
N ALA A 186 -4.17 3.93 -11.68
CA ALA A 186 -5.26 2.97 -11.58
C ALA A 186 -4.87 1.80 -10.65
N LEU A 187 -5.87 1.20 -10.01
CA LEU A 187 -5.71 -0.04 -9.27
C LEU A 187 -6.83 -1.00 -9.63
N LEU A 188 -6.47 -2.21 -9.99
CA LEU A 188 -7.40 -3.30 -10.26
C LEU A 188 -7.05 -4.53 -9.43
N LYS A 189 -8.08 -5.16 -8.90
CA LYS A 189 -7.99 -6.37 -8.09
C LYS A 189 -8.93 -7.43 -8.66
N LEU A 190 -8.44 -8.64 -8.79
CA LEU A 190 -9.28 -9.79 -9.08
C LEU A 190 -9.37 -10.67 -7.85
N ASP A 191 -10.59 -10.95 -7.42
CA ASP A 191 -10.90 -11.79 -6.28
C ASP A 191 -12.06 -12.76 -6.57
N ARG A 192 -12.38 -13.64 -5.61
CA ARG A 192 -13.41 -14.69 -5.77
C ARG A 192 -14.84 -14.15 -5.84
N ARG A 193 -15.05 -12.98 -5.27
CA ARG A 193 -16.39 -12.38 -5.12
C ARG A 193 -16.27 -10.88 -5.06
N ARG A 194 -17.31 -10.18 -5.43
CA ARG A 194 -17.37 -8.72 -5.30
C ARG A 194 -17.41 -8.34 -3.81
N GLY A 195 -16.30 -7.74 -3.35
CA GLY A 195 -16.11 -7.29 -1.98
C GLY A 195 -15.67 -8.39 -1.00
N HIS A 196 -14.92 -8.00 0.00
CA HIS A 196 -14.46 -8.83 1.13
C HIS A 196 -13.63 -10.07 0.79
N ALA A 197 -12.89 -10.11 -0.27
CA ALA A 197 -12.05 -11.25 -0.56
C ALA A 197 -10.58 -10.85 -0.64
N MET A 198 -9.71 -11.75 -0.23
CA MET A 198 -8.30 -11.67 -0.58
C MET A 198 -8.16 -11.88 -2.08
N GLY A 199 -7.53 -10.91 -2.77
CA GLY A 199 -7.31 -10.98 -4.20
C GLY A 199 -6.53 -12.23 -4.62
N TYR A 200 -6.83 -12.72 -5.82
CA TYR A 200 -5.91 -13.59 -6.55
C TYR A 200 -4.67 -12.83 -6.96
N ILE A 201 -4.89 -11.59 -7.36
CA ILE A 201 -3.90 -10.63 -7.76
C ILE A 201 -4.41 -9.20 -7.58
N VAL A 202 -3.50 -8.32 -7.20
CA VAL A 202 -3.69 -6.87 -7.18
C VAL A 202 -2.63 -6.24 -8.06
N THR A 203 -3.03 -5.32 -8.92
CA THR A 203 -2.15 -4.57 -9.81
C THR A 203 -2.47 -3.09 -9.70
N ALA A 204 -1.46 -2.28 -9.50
CA ALA A 204 -1.55 -0.83 -9.63
C ALA A 204 -0.63 -0.35 -10.73
N ALA A 205 -1.00 0.74 -11.37
CA ALA A 205 -0.16 1.42 -12.35
C ALA A 205 -0.28 2.94 -12.21
N TYR A 206 0.82 3.61 -12.51
CA TYR A 206 0.92 5.02 -12.83
C TYR A 206 1.42 5.13 -14.26
N MET A 207 0.93 6.09 -15.01
CA MET A 207 1.45 6.39 -16.36
C MET A 207 1.27 7.87 -16.67
N ALA A 208 2.28 8.45 -17.29
CA ALA A 208 2.24 9.77 -17.91
C ALA A 208 2.40 9.64 -19.42
N LEU A 209 1.69 10.48 -20.18
CA LEU A 209 1.73 10.48 -21.64
C LEU A 209 2.19 11.84 -22.17
N ASP A 210 3.07 11.83 -23.15
CA ASP A 210 3.35 12.96 -24.01
C ASP A 210 2.74 12.67 -25.39
N GLY A 211 1.59 13.28 -25.68
CA GLY A 211 0.75 12.89 -26.80
C GLY A 211 0.29 11.43 -26.66
N ASP A 212 0.78 10.56 -27.56
CA ASP A 212 0.56 9.11 -27.51
C ASP A 212 1.78 8.34 -26.97
N THR A 213 2.87 9.01 -26.60
CA THR A 213 4.08 8.38 -26.12
C THR A 213 4.02 8.22 -24.59
N ILE A 214 4.40 7.05 -24.09
CA ILE A 214 4.51 6.77 -22.66
C ILE A 214 5.78 7.46 -22.16
N SER A 215 5.64 8.64 -21.55
CA SER A 215 6.77 9.42 -21.04
C SER A 215 7.31 8.86 -19.72
N ASP A 216 6.43 8.33 -18.88
CA ASP A 216 6.79 7.59 -17.67
C ASP A 216 5.73 6.56 -17.32
N VAL A 217 6.14 5.45 -16.72
CA VAL A 217 5.22 4.37 -16.29
C VAL A 217 5.83 3.61 -15.11
N LYS A 218 4.96 3.28 -14.15
CA LYS A 218 5.30 2.46 -12.98
C LYS A 218 4.20 1.44 -12.76
N ILE A 219 4.57 0.19 -12.52
CA ILE A 219 3.62 -0.93 -12.43
C ILE A 219 4.00 -1.77 -11.21
N ALA A 220 3.07 -1.89 -10.28
CA ALA A 220 3.26 -2.66 -9.06
C ALA A 220 2.24 -3.78 -8.92
N PHE A 221 2.67 -4.85 -8.27
CA PHE A 221 1.85 -6.03 -8.01
C PHE A 221 1.96 -6.44 -6.54
N ASP A 222 0.98 -7.21 -6.08
CA ASP A 222 0.95 -7.83 -4.74
C ASP A 222 2.17 -8.73 -4.46
N SER A 223 2.77 -9.28 -5.52
CA SER A 223 3.99 -10.06 -5.44
C SER A 223 4.66 -10.12 -6.82
N THR A 224 5.97 -9.97 -6.84
CA THR A 224 6.82 -10.15 -8.02
C THR A 224 7.78 -11.35 -7.86
N GLY A 225 7.41 -12.32 -7.01
CA GLY A 225 8.23 -13.47 -6.61
C GLY A 225 8.87 -13.30 -5.25
N LYS A 226 8.70 -12.14 -4.63
CA LYS A 226 9.01 -11.88 -3.22
C LYS A 226 7.71 -11.92 -2.41
N PRO A 227 7.77 -12.24 -1.11
CA PRO A 227 6.57 -12.34 -0.26
C PRO A 227 6.09 -10.95 0.22
N TYR A 228 6.20 -9.94 -0.62
CA TYR A 228 5.76 -8.55 -0.39
C TYR A 228 5.50 -7.84 -1.73
N PRO A 229 4.79 -6.71 -1.74
CA PRO A 229 4.52 -5.96 -2.96
C PRO A 229 5.80 -5.50 -3.67
N GLY A 230 5.78 -5.44 -4.99
CA GLY A 230 6.95 -5.00 -5.75
C GLY A 230 6.59 -4.47 -7.13
N ARG A 231 7.55 -3.77 -7.76
CA ARG A 231 7.43 -3.18 -9.09
C ARG A 231 8.00 -4.10 -10.17
N ALA A 232 7.49 -3.93 -11.39
CA ALA A 232 7.92 -4.63 -12.59
C ALA A 232 8.89 -3.75 -13.42
N TYR A 233 10.09 -3.52 -12.90
CA TYR A 233 11.05 -2.55 -13.43
C TYR A 233 11.43 -2.78 -14.89
N LYS A 234 11.67 -4.03 -15.30
CA LYS A 234 12.01 -4.34 -16.70
C LYS A 234 10.84 -4.03 -17.64
N THR A 235 9.63 -4.31 -17.22
CA THR A 235 8.42 -4.00 -17.99
C THR A 235 8.21 -2.49 -18.09
N GLU A 236 8.46 -1.75 -17.03
CA GLU A 236 8.41 -0.28 -17.01
C GLU A 236 9.44 0.31 -17.98
N GLU A 237 10.68 -0.14 -17.91
CA GLU A 237 11.77 0.27 -18.81
C GLU A 237 11.44 -0.03 -20.28
N PHE A 238 10.89 -1.22 -20.54
CA PHE A 238 10.45 -1.59 -21.89
C PHE A 238 9.37 -0.68 -22.45
N LEU A 239 8.41 -0.27 -21.63
CA LEU A 239 7.27 0.56 -22.05
C LEU A 239 7.63 2.04 -22.21
N ARG A 240 8.58 2.54 -21.41
CA ARG A 240 8.97 3.97 -21.41
C ARG A 240 9.53 4.40 -22.76
N GLY A 241 9.08 5.55 -23.25
CA GLY A 241 9.46 6.11 -24.54
C GLY A 241 8.76 5.51 -25.75
N LYS A 242 7.93 4.46 -25.59
CA LYS A 242 7.20 3.86 -26.69
C LYS A 242 5.84 4.51 -26.89
N LYS A 243 5.35 4.48 -28.15
CA LYS A 243 4.00 4.87 -28.46
C LYS A 243 3.01 3.87 -27.86
N PHE A 244 2.00 4.37 -27.15
CA PHE A 244 0.95 3.52 -26.57
C PHE A 244 0.12 2.84 -27.66
N SER A 245 0.30 1.55 -27.85
CA SER A 245 -0.45 0.72 -28.80
C SER A 245 -0.74 -0.66 -28.22
N GLU A 246 -1.71 -1.35 -28.78
CA GLU A 246 -2.04 -2.73 -28.41
C GLU A 246 -0.84 -3.66 -28.60
N GLU A 247 -0.09 -3.46 -29.68
CA GLU A 247 1.10 -4.24 -30.03
C GLU A 247 2.19 -4.09 -28.96
N VAL A 248 2.56 -2.86 -28.59
CA VAL A 248 3.55 -2.57 -27.56
C VAL A 248 3.15 -3.17 -26.20
N ILE A 249 1.86 -3.08 -25.84
CA ILE A 249 1.36 -3.69 -24.60
C ILE A 249 1.47 -5.21 -24.65
N ARG A 250 1.17 -5.85 -25.79
CA ARG A 250 1.31 -7.31 -25.95
C ARG A 250 2.77 -7.76 -25.91
N GLU A 251 3.67 -7.02 -26.54
CA GLU A 251 5.10 -7.30 -26.48
C GLU A 251 5.63 -7.23 -25.04
N SER A 252 5.14 -6.28 -24.23
CA SER A 252 5.54 -6.15 -22.83
C SER A 252 5.18 -7.38 -21.96
N TYR A 253 4.25 -8.24 -22.41
CA TYR A 253 3.89 -9.46 -21.67
C TYR A 253 5.07 -10.44 -21.55
N ARG A 254 5.92 -10.56 -22.58
CA ARG A 254 7.11 -11.42 -22.54
C ARG A 254 8.14 -10.88 -21.53
N VAL A 255 8.26 -9.56 -21.46
CA VAL A 255 9.15 -8.92 -20.48
C VAL A 255 8.62 -9.15 -19.07
N LEU A 256 7.32 -8.95 -18.85
CA LEU A 256 6.67 -9.19 -17.57
C LEU A 256 6.85 -10.65 -17.11
N GLU A 257 6.67 -11.62 -18.01
CA GLU A 257 6.92 -13.04 -17.72
C GLU A 257 8.35 -13.31 -17.25
N SER A 258 9.33 -12.65 -17.87
CA SER A 258 10.74 -12.86 -17.55
C SER A 258 11.13 -12.36 -16.15
N GLU A 259 10.42 -11.38 -15.60
CA GLU A 259 10.73 -10.81 -14.29
C GLU A 259 9.77 -11.26 -13.17
N MET A 260 8.57 -11.74 -13.52
CA MET A 260 7.56 -12.13 -12.55
C MET A 260 7.66 -13.61 -12.20
N LYS A 261 7.85 -13.89 -10.92
CA LYS A 261 7.73 -15.25 -10.37
C LYS A 261 6.48 -15.34 -9.50
N ARG A 262 5.44 -15.96 -10.01
CA ARG A 262 4.21 -16.19 -9.24
C ARG A 262 4.29 -17.48 -8.44
N ILE A 263 3.58 -17.52 -7.33
CA ILE A 263 3.55 -18.66 -6.41
C ILE A 263 2.14 -19.24 -6.44
N SER A 264 2.03 -20.58 -6.56
CA SER A 264 0.78 -21.29 -6.38
C SER A 264 0.40 -21.35 -4.91
N ASP A 265 -0.86 -21.16 -4.60
CA ASP A 265 -1.45 -21.43 -3.28
C ASP A 265 -2.86 -22.01 -3.44
N TYR A 266 -3.55 -22.27 -2.33
CA TYR A 266 -4.91 -22.84 -2.32
C TYR A 266 -5.95 -22.00 -3.09
N ARG A 267 -5.63 -20.76 -3.44
CA ARG A 267 -6.53 -19.83 -4.16
C ARG A 267 -6.40 -19.99 -5.66
N ALA A 268 -5.18 -20.08 -6.20
CA ALA A 268 -4.94 -20.17 -7.64
C ALA A 268 -3.52 -20.67 -7.98
N PRO A 269 -3.36 -21.36 -9.13
CA PRO A 269 -2.05 -21.73 -9.68
C PRO A 269 -1.23 -20.49 -10.08
N ALA A 270 0.10 -20.65 -10.08
CA ALA A 270 1.03 -19.58 -10.45
C ALA A 270 0.83 -19.11 -11.91
N GLU A 271 0.61 -20.03 -12.84
CA GLU A 271 0.37 -19.74 -14.27
C GLU A 271 -0.87 -18.84 -14.44
N TYR A 272 -1.98 -19.19 -13.80
CA TYR A 272 -3.20 -18.39 -13.83
C TYR A 272 -2.97 -16.97 -13.30
N ARG A 273 -2.21 -16.83 -12.22
CA ARG A 273 -1.86 -15.51 -11.65
C ARG A 273 -0.97 -14.70 -12.60
N LEU A 274 -0.06 -15.38 -13.34
CA LEU A 274 0.78 -14.70 -14.32
C LEU A 274 -0.08 -14.17 -15.48
N ASP A 275 -1.00 -14.95 -15.98
CA ASP A 275 -1.92 -14.50 -17.04
C ASP A 275 -2.82 -13.35 -16.57
N LEU A 276 -3.34 -13.44 -15.35
CA LEU A 276 -4.08 -12.34 -14.75
C LEU A 276 -3.23 -11.07 -14.58
N SER A 277 -1.93 -11.19 -14.28
CA SER A 277 -1.01 -10.05 -14.19
C SER A 277 -0.96 -9.27 -15.49
N LYS A 278 -0.84 -9.96 -16.62
CA LYS A 278 -0.84 -9.37 -17.97
C LYS A 278 -2.16 -8.66 -18.26
N VAL A 279 -3.28 -9.33 -17.96
CA VAL A 279 -4.62 -8.79 -18.20
C VAL A 279 -4.89 -7.56 -17.37
N LEU A 280 -4.57 -7.58 -16.05
CA LEU A 280 -4.81 -6.45 -15.18
C LEU A 280 -3.86 -5.29 -15.48
N MET A 281 -2.58 -5.57 -15.79
CA MET A 281 -1.65 -4.55 -16.26
C MET A 281 -2.20 -3.81 -17.48
N LYS A 282 -2.59 -4.56 -18.53
CA LYS A 282 -3.22 -3.98 -19.73
C LYS A 282 -4.42 -3.11 -19.37
N ARG A 283 -5.34 -3.63 -18.56
CA ARG A 283 -6.56 -2.91 -18.17
C ARG A 283 -6.22 -1.63 -17.39
N CYS A 284 -5.27 -1.65 -16.45
CA CYS A 284 -4.80 -0.46 -15.74
C CYS A 284 -4.27 0.59 -16.73
N LEU A 285 -3.40 0.21 -17.65
CA LEU A 285 -2.82 1.14 -18.61
C LEU A 285 -3.86 1.76 -19.56
N TYR A 286 -4.84 0.99 -20.02
CA TYR A 286 -5.95 1.52 -20.84
C TYR A 286 -6.86 2.44 -20.02
N LEU A 287 -7.17 2.08 -18.78
CA LEU A 287 -7.95 2.92 -17.87
C LEU A 287 -7.25 4.25 -17.61
N ILE A 288 -5.94 4.23 -17.37
CA ILE A 288 -5.15 5.45 -17.19
C ILE A 288 -5.17 6.30 -18.46
N LYS A 289 -4.96 5.69 -19.64
CA LYS A 289 -5.03 6.42 -20.91
C LYS A 289 -6.37 7.12 -21.10
N SER A 290 -7.48 6.46 -20.78
CA SER A 290 -8.81 7.07 -20.87
C SER A 290 -8.98 8.26 -19.91
N ARG A 291 -8.40 8.18 -18.70
CA ARG A 291 -8.43 9.27 -17.69
C ARG A 291 -7.60 10.48 -18.08
N ILE A 292 -6.49 10.26 -18.80
CA ILE A 292 -5.63 11.36 -19.27
C ILE A 292 -6.27 12.10 -20.44
N LYS A 293 -6.95 11.37 -21.34
CA LYS A 293 -7.51 11.94 -22.59
C LYS A 293 -8.96 12.43 -22.46
N GLY A 294 -9.70 11.99 -21.45
CA GLY A 294 -11.07 12.44 -21.15
C GLY A 294 -11.12 13.49 -20.12
#